data_af83bb11674c6fc1c2c6f04df7d389a1
#
_entry.id   af83bb11674c6fc1c2c6f04df7d389a1
#
_cell.length_a   1.000
_cell.length_b   1.000
_cell.length_c   1.000
_cell.angle_alpha   90.00
_cell.angle_beta   90.00
_cell.angle_gamma   90.00
#
_symmetry.space_group_name_H-M   'P 1'
#
loop_
_entity.id
_entity.type
_entity.pdbx_description
1 polymer ?
#
loop_
_entity_poly.entity_id
_entity_poly.type
_entity_poly.pdbx_seq_one_letter_code
_entity_poly.pdbx_strand_id
1 'polypeptide(L)'
;MERKQQAATESGVLLLVIAAILIAVNALSALGVYKRYDSTQAERFTLSKGSGNLLKSMKQPLKADVYVTKGLPKLDAYVRDLRDLLQEYKDASAGKFEYQIIEAKDEETKKTAKEAGLVEQPFGEASDTEDKAAVTQGFMGLVLKYGAEKDAIKFLDPNHADGLEFWITNKIREIRDRGDDVKHKIGVLTGHDEMKLTEANLVPAQMGKPSMQEIITRNFPFYSLQDVDLKGGDGDVDDALDGLIISQPQKDLTEKELRKIDAFVLKGKSLAIFASAVNVKASDATMNATLNAHGLEKLLEGYGIEMKKDVVLDFGRSFRVNMLTQGGVASARFPQFLEIQDDTRFTGDEQLLDTAFPGFFRIPTVVVPFASSLALHADKQPEAKPRVIARSTPRSTLATGDTVDLKPLQDWKSHIKKAQWAQYAVAATLEGTIKSAFADNQEKSAKSARVMVVSSSQFLANPFARAGNGPDMGQFGMAQGMGGDEQLLQLAGPYASQALTGTILAFKNTLDWLSGDTDLLAVSAKILSEPSLVYGD
;
A
#
# COMPACT_ATOMS: atom_id res chain seq x y z
N MET A 1 -47.48 59.78 16.26
CA MET A 1 -46.22 59.74 17.08
C MET A 1 -45.94 58.34 17.60
N GLU A 2 -46.89 57.53 17.96
CA GLU A 2 -46.71 56.20 18.57
C GLU A 2 -45.94 55.19 17.70
N ARG A 3 -46.23 55.10 16.40
CA ARG A 3 -45.49 54.15 15.50
C ARG A 3 -43.99 54.40 15.38
N LYS A 4 -43.54 55.66 15.49
CA LYS A 4 -42.11 55.99 15.47
C LYS A 4 -41.43 55.65 16.81
N GLN A 5 -42.14 55.76 17.90
CA GLN A 5 -41.64 55.38 19.22
C GLN A 5 -41.59 53.86 19.38
N GLN A 6 -42.56 53.12 18.87
CA GLN A 6 -42.54 51.66 18.85
C GLN A 6 -41.36 51.11 18.00
N ALA A 7 -41.16 51.64 16.78
CA ALA A 7 -40.04 51.23 15.94
C ALA A 7 -38.67 51.56 16.55
N ALA A 8 -38.54 52.68 17.27
CA ALA A 8 -37.30 53.02 17.99
C ALA A 8 -37.04 52.10 19.18
N THR A 9 -38.09 51.67 19.90
CA THR A 9 -37.95 50.73 21.02
C THR A 9 -37.60 49.33 20.53
N GLU A 10 -38.23 48.84 19.46
CA GLU A 10 -37.92 47.54 18.83
C GLU A 10 -36.50 47.52 18.30
N SER A 11 -36.03 48.59 17.65
CA SER A 11 -34.61 48.70 17.18
C SER A 11 -33.63 48.74 18.35
N GLY A 12 -33.99 49.42 19.47
CA GLY A 12 -33.16 49.48 20.67
C GLY A 12 -33.03 48.10 21.35
N VAL A 13 -34.14 47.36 21.45
CA VAL A 13 -34.16 45.99 21.99
C VAL A 13 -33.34 45.06 21.10
N LEU A 14 -33.48 45.17 19.79
CA LEU A 14 -32.70 44.34 18.84
C LEU A 14 -31.18 44.58 18.97
N LEU A 15 -30.79 45.87 19.11
CA LEU A 15 -29.36 46.20 19.32
C LEU A 15 -28.84 45.68 20.66
N LEU A 16 -29.61 45.71 21.72
CA LEU A 16 -29.23 45.12 23.01
C LEU A 16 -29.11 43.61 22.96
N VAL A 17 -29.99 42.92 22.24
CA VAL A 17 -29.91 41.47 22.04
C VAL A 17 -28.66 41.11 21.23
N ILE A 18 -28.34 41.84 20.15
CA ILE A 18 -27.12 41.64 19.36
C ILE A 18 -25.86 41.87 20.21
N ALA A 19 -25.82 42.94 21.01
CA ALA A 19 -24.72 43.22 21.92
C ALA A 19 -24.54 42.11 22.98
N ALA A 20 -25.66 41.62 23.56
CA ALA A 20 -25.62 40.52 24.52
C ALA A 20 -25.11 39.21 23.88
N ILE A 21 -25.51 38.91 22.64
CA ILE A 21 -24.99 37.74 21.88
C ILE A 21 -23.50 37.90 21.61
N LEU A 22 -23.03 39.07 21.18
CA LEU A 22 -21.62 39.34 20.93
C LEU A 22 -20.77 39.21 22.21
N ILE A 23 -21.27 39.69 23.34
CA ILE A 23 -20.62 39.55 24.66
C ILE A 23 -20.58 38.07 25.08
N ALA A 24 -21.69 37.33 24.91
CA ALA A 24 -21.74 35.90 25.21
C ALA A 24 -20.77 35.07 24.34
N VAL A 25 -20.72 35.35 23.03
CA VAL A 25 -19.78 34.70 22.11
C VAL A 25 -18.33 35.02 22.51
N ASN A 26 -18.00 36.28 22.82
CA ASN A 26 -16.65 36.65 23.29
C ASN A 26 -16.31 36.01 24.65
N ALA A 27 -17.24 35.93 25.57
CA ALA A 27 -17.04 35.31 26.87
C ALA A 27 -16.84 33.78 26.73
N LEU A 28 -17.63 33.12 25.91
CA LEU A 28 -17.45 31.70 25.57
C LEU A 28 -16.11 31.44 24.88
N SER A 29 -15.69 32.33 24.00
CA SER A 29 -14.37 32.30 23.36
C SER A 29 -13.23 32.47 24.37
N ALA A 30 -13.35 33.38 25.32
CA ALA A 30 -12.35 33.61 26.36
C ALA A 30 -12.25 32.45 27.38
N LEU A 31 -13.32 31.70 27.57
CA LEU A 31 -13.38 30.50 28.41
C LEU A 31 -12.83 29.24 27.73
N GLY A 32 -12.28 29.36 26.52
CA GLY A 32 -11.68 28.23 25.78
C GLY A 32 -12.68 27.19 25.28
N VAL A 33 -13.99 27.50 25.25
CA VAL A 33 -15.00 26.63 24.67
C VAL A 33 -15.04 26.85 23.14
N TYR A 34 -13.91 26.54 22.49
CA TYR A 34 -13.88 26.44 21.03
C TYR A 34 -14.24 25.02 20.62
N LYS A 35 -15.39 24.85 20.03
CA LYS A 35 -15.64 23.67 19.21
C LYS A 35 -15.40 24.09 17.76
N ARG A 36 -14.22 23.77 17.24
CA ARG A 36 -13.91 23.95 15.82
C ARG A 36 -14.88 23.06 15.03
N TYR A 37 -15.74 23.66 14.22
CA TYR A 37 -16.65 22.92 13.35
C TYR A 37 -16.02 22.87 11.96
N ASP A 38 -15.59 21.68 11.57
CA ASP A 38 -15.08 21.45 10.23
C ASP A 38 -16.29 21.28 9.29
N SER A 39 -16.51 22.27 8.43
CA SER A 39 -17.58 22.27 7.43
C SER A 39 -17.16 21.69 6.09
N THR A 40 -15.93 21.15 6.00
CA THR A 40 -15.48 20.48 4.78
C THR A 40 -16.15 19.12 4.64
N GLN A 41 -16.49 18.72 3.42
CA GLN A 41 -17.19 17.46 3.14
C GLN A 41 -16.40 16.21 3.60
N ALA A 42 -15.08 16.33 3.75
CA ALA A 42 -14.17 15.27 4.16
C ALA A 42 -13.67 15.40 5.62
N GLU A 43 -14.22 16.31 6.43
CA GLU A 43 -13.74 16.61 7.80
C GLU A 43 -12.20 16.78 7.84
N ARG A 44 -11.66 17.47 6.86
CA ARG A 44 -10.23 17.54 6.52
C ARG A 44 -9.35 18.05 7.67
N PHE A 45 -9.86 18.98 8.45
CA PHE A 45 -9.16 19.63 9.57
C PHE A 45 -9.51 19.01 10.92
N THR A 46 -10.16 17.83 10.93
CA THR A 46 -10.50 17.10 12.15
C THR A 46 -9.82 15.75 12.12
N LEU A 47 -9.11 15.41 13.19
CA LEU A 47 -8.45 14.11 13.30
C LEU A 47 -9.49 12.98 13.23
N SER A 48 -9.19 11.92 12.50
CA SER A 48 -10.07 10.75 12.41
C SER A 48 -10.27 10.09 13.78
N LYS A 49 -11.42 9.46 13.97
CA LYS A 49 -11.69 8.71 15.21
C LYS A 49 -10.65 7.63 15.46
N GLY A 50 -10.15 6.99 14.40
CA GLY A 50 -9.12 5.97 14.48
C GLY A 50 -7.82 6.50 15.07
N SER A 51 -7.30 7.61 14.55
CA SER A 51 -6.09 8.24 15.12
C SER A 51 -6.29 8.63 16.58
N GLY A 52 -7.46 9.19 16.92
CA GLY A 52 -7.80 9.56 18.30
C GLY A 52 -7.88 8.36 19.25
N ASN A 53 -8.46 7.24 18.81
CA ASN A 53 -8.56 6.01 19.60
C ASN A 53 -7.18 5.40 19.85
N LEU A 54 -6.35 5.32 18.80
CA LEU A 54 -4.96 4.85 18.91
C LEU A 54 -4.22 5.62 20.00
N LEU A 55 -4.26 6.96 19.96
CA LEU A 55 -3.57 7.81 20.95
C LEU A 55 -4.08 7.57 22.37
N LYS A 56 -5.40 7.47 22.56
CA LYS A 56 -6.00 7.20 23.89
C LYS A 56 -5.63 5.82 24.43
N SER A 57 -5.43 4.83 23.54
CA SER A 57 -5.08 3.45 23.93
C SER A 57 -3.61 3.28 24.30
N MET A 58 -2.74 4.26 24.06
CA MET A 58 -1.32 4.17 24.37
C MET A 58 -1.06 4.00 25.86
N LYS A 59 -0.12 3.12 26.21
CA LYS A 59 0.27 2.86 27.62
C LYS A 59 1.24 3.89 28.16
N GLN A 60 2.06 4.50 27.27
CA GLN A 60 3.10 5.45 27.62
C GLN A 60 2.91 6.75 26.83
N PRO A 61 3.50 7.88 27.29
CA PRO A 61 3.50 9.12 26.52
C PRO A 61 4.31 8.97 25.23
N LEU A 62 3.78 9.56 24.15
CA LEU A 62 4.45 9.69 22.86
C LEU A 62 4.93 11.13 22.69
N LYS A 63 6.19 11.32 22.34
CA LYS A 63 6.77 12.62 22.00
C LYS A 63 7.14 12.66 20.53
N ALA A 64 6.83 13.78 19.88
CA ALA A 64 7.09 14.03 18.48
C ALA A 64 7.98 15.29 18.33
N ASP A 65 9.19 15.12 17.82
CA ASP A 65 10.10 16.21 17.50
C ASP A 65 10.08 16.44 15.99
N VAL A 66 9.59 17.60 15.55
CA VAL A 66 9.48 17.97 14.13
C VAL A 66 10.62 18.91 13.78
N TYR A 67 11.53 18.46 12.94
CA TYR A 67 12.64 19.28 12.46
C TYR A 67 12.27 19.91 11.13
N VAL A 68 12.30 21.24 11.07
CA VAL A 68 11.87 22.00 9.90
C VAL A 68 12.91 23.04 9.50
N THR A 69 12.95 23.35 8.21
CA THR A 69 13.61 24.53 7.67
C THR A 69 12.54 25.57 7.34
N LYS A 70 12.75 26.82 7.75
CA LYS A 70 11.83 27.94 7.53
C LYS A 70 12.38 28.94 6.53
N GLY A 71 11.54 29.89 6.13
CA GLY A 71 11.91 31.01 5.27
C GLY A 71 11.66 30.77 3.78
N LEU A 72 10.98 29.69 3.43
CA LEU A 72 10.47 29.41 2.09
C LEU A 72 8.94 29.38 2.13
N PRO A 73 8.19 30.21 1.38
CA PRO A 73 6.74 30.35 1.51
C PRO A 73 5.95 29.03 1.43
N LYS A 74 6.33 28.12 0.53
CA LYS A 74 5.72 26.79 0.41
C LYS A 74 5.92 25.94 1.66
N LEU A 75 7.14 25.92 2.22
CA LEU A 75 7.45 25.18 3.45
C LEU A 75 6.74 25.77 4.65
N ASP A 76 6.66 27.10 4.74
CA ASP A 76 6.00 27.78 5.85
C ASP A 76 4.49 27.49 5.87
N ALA A 77 3.85 27.37 4.71
CA ALA A 77 2.46 26.95 4.59
C ALA A 77 2.27 25.49 5.06
N TYR A 78 3.11 24.59 4.57
CA TYR A 78 3.08 23.18 4.95
C TYR A 78 3.34 22.97 6.45
N VAL A 79 4.30 23.71 7.04
CA VAL A 79 4.59 23.64 8.47
C VAL A 79 3.41 24.13 9.32
N ARG A 80 2.62 25.11 8.84
CA ARG A 80 1.38 25.51 9.52
C ARG A 80 0.37 24.40 9.53
N ASP A 81 0.11 23.78 8.39
CA ASP A 81 -0.86 22.69 8.26
C ASP A 81 -0.42 21.46 9.09
N LEU A 82 0.86 21.13 9.07
CA LEU A 82 1.44 20.09 9.91
C LEU A 82 1.28 20.40 11.41
N ARG A 83 1.50 21.65 11.81
CA ARG A 83 1.30 22.09 13.20
C ARG A 83 -0.15 21.94 13.62
N ASP A 84 -1.09 22.36 12.78
CA ASP A 84 -2.52 22.24 13.05
C ASP A 84 -2.91 20.77 13.21
N LEU A 85 -2.44 19.89 12.33
CA LEU A 85 -2.65 18.45 12.44
C LEU A 85 -2.07 17.88 13.74
N LEU A 86 -0.84 18.23 14.11
CA LEU A 86 -0.22 17.75 15.35
C LEU A 86 -0.91 18.29 16.60
N GLN A 87 -1.51 19.48 16.52
CA GLN A 87 -2.35 20.01 17.60
C GLN A 87 -3.61 19.17 17.78
N GLU A 88 -4.28 18.74 16.69
CA GLU A 88 -5.41 17.82 16.75
C GLU A 88 -5.00 16.46 17.39
N TYR A 89 -3.81 15.94 17.08
CA TYR A 89 -3.26 14.75 17.77
C TYR A 89 -3.11 14.98 19.27
N LYS A 90 -2.59 16.12 19.65
CA LYS A 90 -2.41 16.48 21.06
C LYS A 90 -3.74 16.57 21.79
N ASP A 91 -4.71 17.25 21.20
CA ASP A 91 -6.04 17.46 21.79
C ASP A 91 -6.83 16.13 21.90
N ALA A 92 -6.69 15.24 20.90
CA ALA A 92 -7.33 13.93 20.90
C ALA A 92 -6.67 12.92 21.85
N SER A 93 -5.42 13.13 22.27
CA SER A 93 -4.59 12.14 22.98
C SER A 93 -4.90 11.98 24.47
N ALA A 94 -5.76 12.82 25.04
CA ALA A 94 -5.96 12.90 26.49
C ALA A 94 -4.65 13.09 27.29
N GLY A 95 -3.71 13.88 26.75
CA GLY A 95 -2.42 14.20 27.37
C GLY A 95 -1.30 13.17 27.11
N LYS A 96 -1.54 12.18 26.26
CA LYS A 96 -0.54 11.14 25.95
C LYS A 96 0.34 11.48 24.74
N PHE A 97 0.06 12.55 24.01
CA PHE A 97 0.86 13.03 22.89
C PHE A 97 1.34 14.44 23.10
N GLU A 98 2.65 14.64 22.96
CA GLU A 98 3.29 15.94 22.98
C GLU A 98 4.12 16.12 21.71
N TYR A 99 4.19 17.35 21.20
CA TYR A 99 5.04 17.66 20.06
C TYR A 99 5.77 18.99 20.26
N GLN A 100 6.91 19.11 19.58
CA GLN A 100 7.64 20.37 19.44
C GLN A 100 8.13 20.53 17.99
N ILE A 101 8.15 21.78 17.52
CA ILE A 101 8.68 22.13 16.20
C ILE A 101 10.04 22.82 16.42
N ILE A 102 11.07 22.18 15.87
CA ILE A 102 12.47 22.58 16.01
C ILE A 102 12.95 23.13 14.67
N GLU A 103 13.38 24.38 14.65
CA GLU A 103 14.01 24.95 13.47
C GLU A 103 15.46 24.49 13.38
N ALA A 104 15.80 23.73 12.35
CA ALA A 104 17.15 23.22 12.12
C ALA A 104 18.03 24.30 11.45
N LYS A 105 18.36 25.34 12.20
CA LYS A 105 19.08 26.51 11.69
C LYS A 105 20.59 26.45 11.96
N ASP A 106 20.97 26.09 13.17
CA ASP A 106 22.37 26.00 13.59
C ASP A 106 22.94 24.58 13.38
N GLU A 107 24.27 24.48 13.39
CA GLU A 107 24.95 23.20 13.13
C GLU A 107 24.68 22.13 14.22
N GLU A 108 24.36 22.54 15.44
CA GLU A 108 24.06 21.64 16.56
C GLU A 108 22.68 20.99 16.33
N THR A 109 21.65 21.76 16.00
CA THR A 109 20.31 21.23 15.68
C THR A 109 20.30 20.42 14.41
N LYS A 110 21.06 20.78 13.37
CA LYS A 110 21.24 19.98 12.15
C LYS A 110 21.91 18.63 12.45
N LYS A 111 22.95 18.64 13.28
CA LYS A 111 23.64 17.42 13.72
C LYS A 111 22.67 16.50 14.47
N THR A 112 21.92 17.06 15.42
CA THR A 112 20.90 16.31 16.19
C THR A 112 19.83 15.70 15.27
N ALA A 113 19.38 16.42 14.23
CA ALA A 113 18.44 15.91 13.24
C ALA A 113 19.04 14.73 12.45
N LYS A 114 20.29 14.83 12.00
CA LYS A 114 21.00 13.74 11.31
C LYS A 114 21.19 12.51 12.21
N GLU A 115 21.60 12.70 13.46
CA GLU A 115 21.74 11.63 14.46
C GLU A 115 20.38 10.96 14.78
N ALA A 116 19.29 11.71 14.65
CA ALA A 116 17.93 11.19 14.77
C ALA A 116 17.48 10.40 13.51
N GLY A 117 18.29 10.31 12.46
CA GLY A 117 18.02 9.59 11.23
C GLY A 117 17.29 10.39 10.16
N LEU A 118 17.16 11.71 10.33
CA LEU A 118 16.55 12.56 9.31
C LEU A 118 17.52 12.85 8.16
N VAL A 119 16.97 13.07 6.98
CA VAL A 119 17.74 13.32 5.76
C VAL A 119 17.61 14.79 5.37
N GLU A 120 18.75 15.45 5.16
CA GLU A 120 18.80 16.80 4.62
C GLU A 120 18.42 16.78 3.13
N GLN A 121 17.51 17.66 2.73
CA GLN A 121 16.97 17.72 1.36
C GLN A 121 17.20 19.10 0.75
N PRO A 122 17.37 19.19 -0.58
CA PRO A 122 17.42 20.46 -1.26
C PRO A 122 16.00 21.03 -1.41
N PHE A 123 15.80 22.25 -0.96
CA PHE A 123 14.61 23.06 -1.19
C PHE A 123 15.00 24.22 -2.10
N GLY A 124 14.32 24.37 -3.25
CA GLY A 124 14.56 25.44 -4.21
C GLY A 124 13.26 26.08 -4.65
N GLU A 125 13.28 27.40 -4.85
CA GLU A 125 12.28 28.09 -5.64
C GLU A 125 12.84 28.27 -7.05
N ALA A 126 12.09 27.83 -8.06
CA ALA A 126 12.38 28.23 -9.44
C ALA A 126 12.05 29.71 -9.56
N SER A 127 13.05 30.56 -9.80
CA SER A 127 12.84 31.98 -10.10
C SER A 127 12.69 32.13 -11.61
N ASP A 128 11.54 32.60 -12.06
CA ASP A 128 11.28 32.87 -13.47
C ASP A 128 12.13 34.02 -14.04
N THR A 129 12.97 34.69 -13.26
CA THR A 129 13.63 35.94 -13.64
C THR A 129 15.15 35.98 -13.50
N GLU A 130 15.82 34.99 -12.89
CA GLU A 130 17.29 34.96 -12.79
C GLU A 130 17.87 33.55 -12.91
N ASP A 131 18.98 33.42 -13.61
CA ASP A 131 19.76 32.19 -13.88
C ASP A 131 20.36 31.45 -12.65
N LYS A 132 19.87 31.71 -11.44
CA LYS A 132 20.32 31.08 -10.22
C LYS A 132 19.14 30.71 -9.32
N ALA A 133 18.63 29.47 -9.45
CA ALA A 133 17.79 28.88 -8.42
C ALA A 133 18.59 28.79 -7.11
N ALA A 134 18.19 29.52 -6.08
CA ALA A 134 18.78 29.40 -4.74
C ALA A 134 18.27 28.09 -4.11
N VAL A 135 19.11 27.05 -4.11
CA VAL A 135 18.83 25.80 -3.46
C VAL A 135 19.32 25.86 -2.00
N THR A 136 18.40 25.80 -1.07
CA THR A 136 18.71 25.74 0.38
C THR A 136 18.62 24.30 0.85
N GLN A 137 19.69 23.79 1.47
CA GLN A 137 19.66 22.48 2.13
C GLN A 137 18.96 22.60 3.49
N GLY A 138 18.05 21.67 3.79
CA GLY A 138 17.30 21.73 5.04
C GLY A 138 16.61 20.43 5.42
N PHE A 139 15.83 20.49 6.48
CA PHE A 139 15.11 19.37 7.04
C PHE A 139 13.60 19.61 7.00
N MET A 140 12.86 18.54 6.77
CA MET A 140 11.43 18.44 6.96
C MET A 140 11.14 16.99 7.40
N GLY A 141 11.23 16.71 8.69
CA GLY A 141 11.09 15.34 9.20
C GLY A 141 10.53 15.30 10.61
N LEU A 142 10.05 14.13 11.00
CA LEU A 142 9.39 13.85 12.27
C LEU A 142 10.09 12.71 12.99
N VAL A 143 10.48 12.92 14.24
CA VAL A 143 11.05 11.90 15.13
C VAL A 143 10.04 11.58 16.21
N LEU A 144 9.68 10.31 16.34
CA LEU A 144 8.77 9.80 17.38
C LEU A 144 9.57 9.09 18.46
N LYS A 145 9.16 9.27 19.72
CA LYS A 145 9.75 8.63 20.90
C LYS A 145 8.63 8.08 21.77
N TYR A 146 8.64 6.77 22.02
CA TYR A 146 7.66 6.05 22.83
C TYR A 146 8.36 5.10 23.79
N GLY A 147 8.40 5.43 25.07
CA GLY A 147 9.22 4.69 26.04
C GLY A 147 10.70 4.68 25.65
N ALA A 148 11.26 3.48 25.46
CA ALA A 148 12.63 3.29 24.97
C ALA A 148 12.75 3.30 23.44
N GLU A 149 11.61 3.18 22.73
CA GLU A 149 11.58 3.13 21.29
C GLU A 149 11.69 4.51 20.65
N LYS A 150 12.44 4.57 19.54
CA LYS A 150 12.60 5.75 18.71
C LYS A 150 12.47 5.37 17.24
N ASP A 151 11.73 6.17 16.49
CA ASP A 151 11.57 6.00 15.03
C ASP A 151 11.40 7.36 14.36
N ALA A 152 11.58 7.42 13.03
CA ALA A 152 11.54 8.67 12.32
C ALA A 152 10.85 8.55 10.96
N ILE A 153 10.06 9.57 10.62
CA ILE A 153 9.71 9.87 9.23
C ILE A 153 10.83 10.78 8.71
N LYS A 154 11.72 10.19 7.89
CA LYS A 154 12.97 10.84 7.47
C LYS A 154 12.76 12.10 6.66
N PHE A 155 11.67 12.16 5.89
CA PHE A 155 11.30 13.30 5.10
C PHE A 155 9.78 13.37 4.93
N LEU A 156 9.20 14.50 5.30
CA LEU A 156 7.80 14.86 5.06
C LEU A 156 7.77 15.75 3.81
N ASP A 157 7.44 15.17 2.66
CA ASP A 157 7.46 15.88 1.38
C ASP A 157 6.27 16.84 1.26
N PRO A 158 6.50 18.15 1.14
CA PRO A 158 5.43 19.13 0.96
C PRO A 158 4.63 18.96 -0.34
N ASN A 159 5.23 18.34 -1.37
CA ASN A 159 4.54 18.10 -2.63
C ASN A 159 3.62 16.87 -2.57
N HIS A 160 3.73 16.06 -1.53
CA HIS A 160 2.93 14.86 -1.31
C HIS A 160 2.32 14.88 0.11
N ALA A 161 1.51 15.90 0.37
CA ALA A 161 0.86 16.09 1.68
C ALA A 161 -0.37 15.19 1.88
N ASP A 162 -0.88 14.60 0.82
CA ASP A 162 -2.04 13.72 0.85
C ASP A 162 -1.80 12.51 1.77
N GLY A 163 -2.78 12.17 2.59
CA GLY A 163 -2.70 11.08 3.53
C GLY A 163 -1.66 11.26 4.65
N LEU A 164 -1.29 12.50 4.99
CA LEU A 164 -0.31 12.79 6.04
C LEU A 164 -0.75 12.25 7.40
N GLU A 165 -2.04 12.36 7.72
CA GLU A 165 -2.63 11.76 8.93
C GLU A 165 -2.41 10.25 8.96
N PHE A 166 -2.73 9.55 7.88
CA PHE A 166 -2.53 8.10 7.80
C PHE A 166 -1.05 7.73 8.00
N TRP A 167 -0.15 8.45 7.35
CA TRP A 167 1.28 8.17 7.47
C TRP A 167 1.79 8.34 8.90
N ILE A 168 1.46 9.46 9.54
CA ILE A 168 1.85 9.72 10.93
C ILE A 168 1.20 8.70 11.86
N THR A 169 -0.10 8.43 11.72
CA THR A 169 -0.82 7.46 12.56
C THR A 169 -0.27 6.05 12.40
N ASN A 170 0.03 5.60 11.17
CA ASN A 170 0.64 4.30 10.94
C ASN A 170 2.02 4.21 11.60
N LYS A 171 2.81 5.28 11.53
CA LYS A 171 4.12 5.32 12.18
C LYS A 171 4.02 5.32 13.71
N ILE A 172 3.03 6.00 14.26
CA ILE A 172 2.70 5.95 15.70
C ILE A 172 2.30 4.53 16.11
N ARG A 173 1.48 3.84 15.31
CA ARG A 173 1.11 2.45 15.57
C ARG A 173 2.34 1.54 15.59
N GLU A 174 3.22 1.66 14.60
CA GLU A 174 4.45 0.85 14.53
C GLU A 174 5.33 1.00 15.77
N ILE A 175 5.54 2.22 16.22
CA ILE A 175 6.38 2.47 17.42
C ILE A 175 5.68 2.02 18.70
N ARG A 176 4.36 2.18 18.80
CA ARG A 176 3.55 1.66 19.90
C ARG A 176 3.64 0.13 19.97
N ASP A 177 3.43 -0.55 18.83
CA ASP A 177 3.44 -2.01 18.77
C ASP A 177 4.80 -2.59 19.19
N ARG A 178 5.92 -1.95 18.79
CA ARG A 178 7.25 -2.30 19.29
C ARG A 178 7.40 -2.07 20.78
N GLY A 179 7.04 -0.89 21.25
CA GLY A 179 7.23 -0.51 22.66
C GLY A 179 6.32 -1.26 23.63
N ASP A 180 5.16 -1.71 23.18
CA ASP A 180 4.19 -2.47 23.97
C ASP A 180 4.28 -3.99 23.75
N ASP A 181 5.24 -4.46 22.92
CA ASP A 181 5.42 -5.87 22.51
C ASP A 181 4.14 -6.51 21.94
N VAL A 182 3.39 -5.72 21.14
CA VAL A 182 2.20 -6.21 20.42
C VAL A 182 2.66 -7.07 19.24
N LYS A 183 2.08 -8.27 19.09
CA LYS A 183 2.37 -9.17 17.96
C LYS A 183 1.12 -9.35 17.11
N HIS A 184 1.29 -9.16 15.81
CA HIS A 184 0.28 -9.47 14.80
C HIS A 184 0.59 -10.83 14.19
N LYS A 185 -0.36 -11.76 14.27
CA LYS A 185 -0.20 -13.12 13.77
C LYS A 185 -0.89 -13.25 12.42
N ILE A 186 -0.12 -13.54 11.39
CA ILE A 186 -0.62 -13.71 10.02
C ILE A 186 -0.35 -15.14 9.58
N GLY A 187 -1.39 -15.84 9.15
CA GLY A 187 -1.28 -17.16 8.56
C GLY A 187 -0.74 -17.08 7.13
N VAL A 188 0.05 -18.06 6.74
CA VAL A 188 0.50 -18.26 5.35
C VAL A 188 0.10 -19.68 4.96
N LEU A 189 -0.76 -19.81 3.96
CA LEU A 189 -1.25 -21.11 3.50
C LEU A 189 -0.09 -21.95 2.96
N THR A 190 -0.05 -23.23 3.32
CA THR A 190 0.91 -24.24 2.89
C THR A 190 0.20 -25.57 2.62
N GLY A 191 0.87 -26.49 1.90
CA GLY A 191 0.33 -27.82 1.60
C GLY A 191 0.09 -28.07 0.11
N HIS A 192 0.07 -27.02 -0.72
CA HIS A 192 -0.22 -27.10 -2.15
C HIS A 192 0.98 -26.65 -3.00
N ASP A 193 2.21 -26.82 -2.49
CA ASP A 193 3.46 -26.38 -3.11
C ASP A 193 3.43 -24.88 -3.47
N GLU A 194 2.84 -24.08 -2.58
CA GLU A 194 2.78 -22.63 -2.70
C GLU A 194 4.18 -22.02 -2.76
N MET A 195 4.27 -20.84 -3.34
CA MET A 195 5.49 -20.05 -3.26
C MET A 195 5.78 -19.66 -1.80
N LYS A 196 6.86 -20.21 -1.24
CA LYS A 196 7.22 -20.00 0.16
C LYS A 196 7.84 -18.63 0.39
N LEU A 197 7.34 -17.91 1.39
CA LEU A 197 7.91 -16.62 1.81
C LEU A 197 9.30 -16.77 2.47
N THR A 198 9.68 -18.01 2.85
CA THR A 198 10.99 -18.38 3.39
C THR A 198 12.03 -18.66 2.31
N GLU A 199 11.63 -18.76 1.04
CA GLU A 199 12.57 -19.00 -0.05
C GLU A 199 13.44 -17.77 -0.34
N ALA A 200 14.75 -18.00 -0.54
CA ALA A 200 15.72 -16.96 -0.92
C ALA A 200 15.63 -16.67 -2.43
N ASN A 201 14.51 -16.10 -2.87
CA ASN A 201 14.19 -15.88 -4.28
C ASN A 201 14.00 -14.40 -4.67
N LEU A 202 14.54 -13.47 -3.89
CA LEU A 202 14.39 -12.04 -4.14
C LEU A 202 15.53 -11.45 -4.96
N VAL A 203 16.75 -11.92 -4.73
CA VAL A 203 17.95 -11.43 -5.43
C VAL A 203 18.77 -12.60 -5.96
N PRO A 204 19.66 -12.38 -6.96
CA PRO A 204 20.61 -13.40 -7.39
C PRO A 204 21.43 -13.93 -6.21
N ALA A 205 21.74 -15.24 -6.22
CA ALA A 205 22.46 -15.90 -5.11
C ALA A 205 23.80 -15.24 -4.75
N GLN A 206 24.47 -14.60 -5.73
CA GLN A 206 25.72 -13.86 -5.53
C GLN A 206 25.53 -12.57 -4.73
N MET A 207 24.31 -12.00 -4.69
CA MET A 207 23.97 -10.77 -3.97
C MET A 207 23.44 -11.04 -2.55
N GLY A 208 23.36 -12.29 -2.13
CA GLY A 208 22.80 -12.69 -0.84
C GLY A 208 21.68 -13.70 -0.99
N LYS A 209 21.08 -14.08 0.13
CA LYS A 209 19.97 -15.04 0.17
C LYS A 209 18.80 -14.54 1.04
N PRO A 210 18.33 -13.28 0.88
CA PRO A 210 17.22 -12.81 1.67
C PRO A 210 15.92 -13.46 1.19
N SER A 211 15.08 -13.86 2.14
CA SER A 211 13.69 -14.23 1.90
C SER A 211 12.74 -13.09 2.28
N MET A 212 11.52 -13.09 1.74
CA MET A 212 10.50 -12.09 2.11
C MET A 212 10.22 -12.13 3.62
N GLN A 213 10.05 -13.33 4.17
CA GLN A 213 9.81 -13.50 5.61
C GLN A 213 10.96 -12.95 6.46
N GLU A 214 12.21 -13.22 6.08
CA GLU A 214 13.38 -12.71 6.82
C GLU A 214 13.44 -11.18 6.79
N ILE A 215 13.18 -10.54 5.63
CA ILE A 215 13.15 -9.08 5.52
C ILE A 215 12.08 -8.49 6.43
N ILE A 216 10.86 -9.07 6.43
CA ILE A 216 9.74 -8.58 7.24
C ILE A 216 10.04 -8.77 8.73
N THR A 217 10.41 -9.96 9.17
CA THR A 217 10.60 -10.23 10.61
C THR A 217 11.79 -9.48 11.20
N ARG A 218 12.83 -9.22 10.39
CA ARG A 218 13.99 -8.44 10.82
C ARG A 218 13.68 -6.95 10.99
N ASN A 219 12.93 -6.37 10.06
CA ASN A 219 12.65 -4.94 10.05
C ASN A 219 11.36 -4.58 10.81
N PHE A 220 10.43 -5.51 10.93
CA PHE A 220 9.12 -5.34 11.55
C PHE A 220 8.84 -6.51 12.50
N PRO A 221 9.55 -6.60 13.65
CA PRO A 221 9.51 -7.76 14.55
C PRO A 221 8.16 -7.98 15.26
N PHE A 222 7.21 -7.07 15.08
CA PHE A 222 5.85 -7.21 15.57
C PHE A 222 4.94 -8.05 14.64
N TYR A 223 5.42 -8.46 13.44
CA TYR A 223 4.74 -9.46 12.63
C TYR A 223 5.27 -10.86 12.90
N SER A 224 4.35 -11.81 13.08
CA SER A 224 4.61 -13.24 13.17
C SER A 224 3.89 -13.95 12.03
N LEU A 225 4.65 -14.45 11.06
CA LEU A 225 4.13 -15.24 9.94
C LEU A 225 4.13 -16.71 10.35
N GLN A 226 2.99 -17.40 10.24
CA GLN A 226 2.78 -18.77 10.69
C GLN A 226 2.22 -19.62 9.55
N ASP A 227 2.82 -20.79 9.32
CA ASP A 227 2.33 -21.73 8.33
C ASP A 227 0.95 -22.27 8.74
N VAL A 228 0.03 -22.35 7.76
CA VAL A 228 -1.31 -22.90 7.90
C VAL A 228 -1.47 -24.02 6.89
N ASP A 229 -1.54 -25.26 7.37
CA ASP A 229 -1.80 -26.45 6.55
C ASP A 229 -3.22 -26.95 6.82
N LEU A 230 -4.08 -26.91 5.82
CA LEU A 230 -5.48 -27.34 5.90
C LEU A 230 -5.65 -28.84 5.75
N LYS A 231 -4.61 -29.60 5.45
CA LYS A 231 -4.59 -31.09 5.43
C LYS A 231 -5.75 -31.70 4.63
N GLY A 232 -6.02 -31.18 3.44
CA GLY A 232 -7.14 -31.64 2.62
C GLY A 232 -8.53 -31.29 3.17
N GLY A 233 -8.60 -30.38 4.14
CA GLY A 233 -9.84 -29.93 4.80
C GLY A 233 -10.06 -30.52 6.20
N ASP A 234 -9.12 -31.32 6.71
CA ASP A 234 -9.15 -31.82 8.10
C ASP A 234 -8.49 -30.83 9.08
N GLY A 235 -7.72 -29.86 8.58
CA GLY A 235 -7.18 -28.75 9.34
C GLY A 235 -8.11 -27.53 9.34
N ASP A 236 -7.90 -26.61 10.28
CA ASP A 236 -8.62 -25.35 10.41
C ASP A 236 -7.65 -24.17 10.36
N VAL A 237 -8.16 -23.00 9.96
CA VAL A 237 -7.44 -21.74 10.14
C VAL A 237 -7.64 -21.25 11.57
N ASP A 238 -6.56 -21.05 12.31
CA ASP A 238 -6.60 -20.62 13.71
C ASP A 238 -7.29 -19.23 13.84
N ASP A 239 -8.28 -19.15 14.71
CA ASP A 239 -9.02 -17.91 15.00
C ASP A 239 -8.16 -16.83 15.65
N ALA A 240 -7.02 -17.19 16.23
CA ALA A 240 -6.06 -16.26 16.80
C ALA A 240 -5.27 -15.49 15.73
N LEU A 241 -5.36 -15.88 14.45
CA LEU A 241 -4.76 -15.16 13.35
C LEU A 241 -5.55 -13.89 13.02
N ASP A 242 -4.85 -12.80 12.71
CA ASP A 242 -5.44 -11.55 12.28
C ASP A 242 -5.87 -11.61 10.80
N GLY A 243 -5.10 -12.32 9.98
CA GLY A 243 -5.34 -12.51 8.57
C GLY A 243 -4.66 -13.75 8.01
N LEU A 244 -5.01 -14.09 6.76
CA LEU A 244 -4.45 -15.22 6.02
C LEU A 244 -3.88 -14.73 4.68
N ILE A 245 -2.71 -15.24 4.32
CA ILE A 245 -2.07 -15.03 3.01
C ILE A 245 -2.12 -16.34 2.24
N ILE A 246 -2.52 -16.27 0.97
CA ILE A 246 -2.36 -17.34 -0.01
C ILE A 246 -1.40 -16.84 -1.09
N SER A 247 -0.24 -17.47 -1.19
CA SER A 247 0.67 -17.30 -2.31
C SER A 247 0.35 -18.33 -3.40
N GLN A 248 0.97 -18.23 -4.57
CA GLN A 248 0.65 -19.08 -5.73
C GLN A 248 0.66 -20.58 -5.40
N PRO A 249 -0.49 -21.26 -5.33
CA PRO A 249 -0.54 -22.71 -5.22
C PRO A 249 -0.12 -23.38 -6.55
N GLN A 250 0.45 -24.59 -6.48
CA GLN A 250 0.84 -25.43 -7.63
C GLN A 250 0.02 -26.73 -7.69
N LYS A 251 -0.85 -26.96 -6.69
CA LYS A 251 -1.78 -28.06 -6.59
C LYS A 251 -3.17 -27.54 -6.27
N ASP A 252 -4.18 -28.29 -6.68
CA ASP A 252 -5.56 -27.87 -6.50
C ASP A 252 -5.97 -27.90 -5.03
N LEU A 253 -6.55 -26.80 -4.55
CA LEU A 253 -7.25 -26.75 -3.28
C LEU A 253 -8.57 -27.54 -3.40
N THR A 254 -8.83 -28.38 -2.40
CA THR A 254 -10.10 -29.09 -2.30
C THR A 254 -11.24 -28.14 -1.93
N GLU A 255 -12.47 -28.51 -2.24
CA GLU A 255 -13.63 -27.70 -1.82
C GLU A 255 -13.73 -27.57 -0.30
N LYS A 256 -13.34 -28.61 0.45
CA LYS A 256 -13.30 -28.55 1.92
C LYS A 256 -12.35 -27.49 2.42
N GLU A 257 -11.16 -27.38 1.83
CA GLU A 257 -10.16 -26.35 2.18
C GLU A 257 -10.65 -24.95 1.83
N LEU A 258 -11.24 -24.78 0.67
CA LEU A 258 -11.83 -23.50 0.28
C LEU A 258 -12.95 -23.07 1.25
N ARG A 259 -13.77 -24.01 1.73
CA ARG A 259 -14.79 -23.74 2.77
C ARG A 259 -14.18 -23.36 4.13
N LYS A 260 -13.02 -23.90 4.48
CA LYS A 260 -12.28 -23.48 5.70
C LYS A 260 -11.77 -22.05 5.59
N ILE A 261 -11.27 -21.68 4.41
CA ILE A 261 -10.84 -20.31 4.11
C ILE A 261 -12.05 -19.36 4.16
N ASP A 262 -13.16 -19.73 3.51
CA ASP A 262 -14.40 -18.95 3.54
C ASP A 262 -14.91 -18.76 4.98
N ALA A 263 -14.95 -19.83 5.79
CA ALA A 263 -15.35 -19.76 7.19
C ALA A 263 -14.48 -18.79 8.02
N PHE A 264 -13.17 -18.72 7.71
CA PHE A 264 -12.28 -17.74 8.35
C PHE A 264 -12.65 -16.30 7.97
N VAL A 265 -12.94 -16.03 6.70
CA VAL A 265 -13.42 -14.71 6.23
C VAL A 265 -14.76 -14.35 6.87
N LEU A 266 -15.70 -15.31 7.00
CA LEU A 266 -17.01 -15.09 7.61
C LEU A 266 -16.93 -14.74 9.11
N LYS A 267 -15.83 -15.03 9.79
CA LYS A 267 -15.56 -14.54 11.15
C LYS A 267 -15.17 -13.05 11.21
N GLY A 268 -15.14 -12.36 10.06
CA GLY A 268 -14.74 -10.97 9.94
C GLY A 268 -13.22 -10.80 9.87
N LYS A 269 -12.52 -11.82 9.38
CA LYS A 269 -11.07 -11.82 9.21
C LYS A 269 -10.67 -11.36 7.81
N SER A 270 -9.38 -11.17 7.60
CA SER A 270 -8.82 -10.63 6.35
C SER A 270 -8.09 -11.71 5.56
N LEU A 271 -8.22 -11.66 4.24
CA LEU A 271 -7.58 -12.58 3.30
C LEU A 271 -6.82 -11.78 2.23
N ALA A 272 -5.55 -12.11 2.00
CA ALA A 272 -4.77 -11.60 0.87
C ALA A 272 -4.30 -12.74 -0.02
N ILE A 273 -4.59 -12.66 -1.32
CA ILE A 273 -4.24 -13.66 -2.32
C ILE A 273 -3.24 -13.03 -3.30
N PHE A 274 -2.06 -13.62 -3.37
CA PHE A 274 -0.99 -13.31 -4.32
C PHE A 274 -0.84 -14.49 -5.28
N ALA A 275 -1.81 -14.63 -6.18
CA ALA A 275 -1.88 -15.75 -7.10
C ALA A 275 -2.60 -15.35 -8.38
N SER A 276 -2.26 -16.01 -9.47
CA SER A 276 -2.94 -15.88 -10.77
C SER A 276 -3.24 -17.26 -11.36
N ALA A 277 -3.99 -17.29 -12.46
CA ALA A 277 -4.13 -18.53 -13.23
C ALA A 277 -2.83 -18.92 -13.94
N VAL A 278 -1.82 -18.06 -13.97
CA VAL A 278 -0.57 -18.27 -14.70
C VAL A 278 0.43 -19.07 -13.86
N ASN A 279 0.58 -20.34 -14.15
CA ASN A 279 1.54 -21.21 -13.47
C ASN A 279 2.83 -21.32 -14.26
N VAL A 280 3.88 -20.68 -13.74
CA VAL A 280 5.24 -20.79 -14.24
C VAL A 280 6.03 -21.66 -13.27
N LYS A 281 6.55 -22.80 -13.73
CA LYS A 281 7.36 -23.66 -12.87
C LYS A 281 8.66 -22.95 -12.50
N ALA A 282 8.98 -22.93 -11.22
CA ALA A 282 10.15 -22.26 -10.68
C ALA A 282 11.49 -22.73 -11.30
N SER A 283 11.56 -24.00 -11.69
CA SER A 283 12.73 -24.64 -12.33
C SER A 283 12.72 -24.58 -13.86
N ASP A 284 11.67 -24.04 -14.47
CA ASP A 284 11.55 -23.97 -15.91
C ASP A 284 12.05 -22.63 -16.44
N ALA A 285 13.32 -22.61 -16.86
CA ALA A 285 13.94 -21.45 -17.50
C ALA A 285 13.25 -21.00 -18.79
N THR A 286 12.43 -21.87 -19.40
CA THR A 286 11.66 -21.53 -20.62
C THR A 286 10.49 -20.62 -20.32
N MET A 287 10.05 -20.51 -19.06
CA MET A 287 8.88 -19.76 -18.64
C MET A 287 7.61 -20.10 -19.44
N ASN A 288 7.44 -21.36 -19.78
CA ASN A 288 6.17 -21.85 -20.31
C ASN A 288 5.15 -21.95 -19.16
N ALA A 289 4.03 -21.24 -19.31
CA ALA A 289 2.97 -21.22 -18.32
C ALA A 289 1.80 -22.14 -18.73
N THR A 290 1.22 -22.82 -17.74
CA THR A 290 -0.13 -23.38 -17.84
C THR A 290 -1.13 -22.46 -17.16
N LEU A 291 -2.39 -22.42 -17.64
CA LEU A 291 -3.40 -21.53 -17.10
C LEU A 291 -4.38 -22.29 -16.20
N ASN A 292 -4.13 -22.27 -14.89
CA ASN A 292 -4.96 -22.89 -13.87
C ASN A 292 -4.86 -22.14 -12.53
N ALA A 293 -5.97 -21.75 -11.93
CA ALA A 293 -6.00 -21.07 -10.64
C ALA A 293 -6.10 -22.04 -9.44
N HIS A 294 -5.99 -23.34 -9.67
CA HIS A 294 -5.92 -24.39 -8.65
C HIS A 294 -7.06 -24.35 -7.62
N GLY A 295 -8.28 -24.07 -8.07
CA GLY A 295 -9.48 -24.03 -7.25
C GLY A 295 -9.78 -22.66 -6.64
N LEU A 296 -8.81 -21.72 -6.60
CA LEU A 296 -9.03 -20.37 -6.09
C LEU A 296 -10.12 -19.62 -6.87
N GLU A 297 -10.30 -19.93 -8.16
CA GLU A 297 -11.34 -19.33 -8.99
C GLU A 297 -12.75 -19.52 -8.40
N LYS A 298 -13.03 -20.66 -7.75
CA LYS A 298 -14.34 -20.95 -7.14
C LYS A 298 -14.62 -20.03 -5.94
N LEU A 299 -13.61 -19.86 -5.09
CA LEU A 299 -13.69 -18.99 -3.92
C LEU A 299 -13.87 -17.53 -4.35
N LEU A 300 -13.02 -17.08 -5.27
CA LEU A 300 -13.02 -15.71 -5.76
C LEU A 300 -14.29 -15.36 -6.53
N GLU A 301 -14.79 -16.27 -7.35
CA GLU A 301 -16.04 -16.08 -8.10
C GLU A 301 -17.21 -15.86 -7.15
N GLY A 302 -17.29 -16.59 -6.04
CA GLY A 302 -18.29 -16.40 -5.00
C GLY A 302 -18.18 -15.02 -4.31
N TYR A 303 -16.97 -14.51 -4.17
CA TYR A 303 -16.72 -13.15 -3.67
C TYR A 303 -16.95 -12.05 -4.73
N GLY A 304 -17.35 -12.42 -5.94
CA GLY A 304 -17.58 -11.47 -7.04
C GLY A 304 -16.29 -10.95 -7.68
N ILE A 305 -15.18 -11.66 -7.51
CA ILE A 305 -13.90 -11.38 -8.18
C ILE A 305 -13.59 -12.55 -9.12
N GLU A 306 -13.84 -12.39 -10.39
CA GLU A 306 -13.57 -13.42 -11.37
C GLU A 306 -12.14 -13.33 -11.88
N MET A 307 -11.30 -14.32 -11.58
CA MET A 307 -9.95 -14.47 -12.14
C MET A 307 -10.02 -15.22 -13.45
N LYS A 308 -9.62 -14.57 -14.54
CA LYS A 308 -9.64 -15.15 -15.87
C LYS A 308 -8.44 -16.06 -16.12
N LYS A 309 -8.62 -17.06 -17.01
CA LYS A 309 -7.53 -17.93 -17.46
C LYS A 309 -6.83 -17.30 -18.68
N ASP A 310 -6.09 -16.25 -18.42
CA ASP A 310 -5.34 -15.47 -19.39
C ASP A 310 -4.05 -14.89 -18.78
N VAL A 311 -3.23 -14.30 -19.64
CA VAL A 311 -2.06 -13.52 -19.23
C VAL A 311 -2.19 -12.12 -19.80
N VAL A 312 -2.12 -11.12 -18.95
CA VAL A 312 -2.09 -9.72 -19.36
C VAL A 312 -0.69 -9.35 -19.86
N LEU A 313 -0.63 -8.85 -21.09
CA LEU A 313 0.59 -8.35 -21.73
C LEU A 313 0.47 -6.84 -21.94
N ASP A 314 1.28 -6.05 -21.23
CA ASP A 314 1.25 -4.58 -21.31
C ASP A 314 2.38 -4.04 -22.20
N PHE A 315 2.02 -3.55 -23.38
CA PHE A 315 2.94 -2.93 -24.33
C PHE A 315 3.05 -1.41 -24.15
N GLY A 316 2.25 -0.82 -23.30
CA GLY A 316 2.33 0.59 -22.93
C GLY A 316 3.39 0.85 -21.87
N ARG A 317 3.33 0.05 -20.79
CA ARG A 317 4.27 0.17 -19.68
C ARG A 317 4.59 -1.19 -19.07
N SER A 318 5.83 -1.57 -19.17
CA SER A 318 6.33 -2.84 -18.67
C SER A 318 7.80 -2.73 -18.28
N PHE A 319 8.24 -3.63 -17.44
CA PHE A 319 9.64 -3.75 -17.03
C PHE A 319 10.59 -3.70 -18.23
N ARG A 320 11.68 -2.97 -18.09
CA ARG A 320 12.67 -2.75 -19.16
C ARG A 320 14.07 -2.89 -18.64
N VAL A 321 14.93 -3.45 -19.46
CA VAL A 321 16.36 -3.53 -19.21
C VAL A 321 17.14 -3.06 -20.44
N ASN A 322 18.15 -2.23 -20.22
CA ASN A 322 19.10 -1.89 -21.26
C ASN A 322 20.18 -2.98 -21.33
N MET A 323 20.28 -3.65 -22.45
CA MET A 323 21.23 -4.74 -22.69
C MET A 323 22.28 -4.28 -23.67
N LEU A 324 23.55 -4.62 -23.39
CA LEU A 324 24.64 -4.47 -24.34
C LEU A 324 24.51 -5.56 -25.42
N THR A 325 24.38 -5.15 -26.67
CA THR A 325 24.36 -6.03 -27.84
C THR A 325 25.56 -5.73 -28.72
N GLN A 326 25.85 -6.58 -29.70
CA GLN A 326 26.91 -6.33 -30.66
C GLN A 326 26.72 -5.02 -31.45
N GLY A 327 25.51 -4.49 -31.54
CA GLY A 327 25.15 -3.22 -32.19
C GLY A 327 25.06 -2.00 -31.26
N GLY A 328 25.43 -2.12 -29.98
CA GLY A 328 25.31 -1.09 -28.97
C GLY A 328 24.28 -1.40 -27.88
N VAL A 329 23.76 -0.37 -27.20
CA VAL A 329 22.76 -0.54 -26.15
C VAL A 329 21.36 -0.68 -26.78
N ALA A 330 20.71 -1.82 -26.52
CA ALA A 330 19.32 -2.06 -26.91
C ALA A 330 18.43 -2.16 -25.66
N SER A 331 17.23 -1.55 -25.70
CA SER A 331 16.24 -1.65 -24.64
C SER A 331 15.32 -2.84 -24.88
N ALA A 332 15.39 -3.84 -24.02
CA ALA A 332 14.47 -4.98 -24.02
C ALA A 332 13.25 -4.67 -23.13
N ARG A 333 12.06 -4.91 -23.63
CA ARG A 333 10.79 -4.78 -22.91
C ARG A 333 10.18 -6.13 -22.65
N PHE A 334 9.57 -6.25 -21.49
CA PHE A 334 8.97 -7.49 -21.02
C PHE A 334 7.46 -7.28 -20.74
N PRO A 335 6.57 -7.35 -21.73
CA PRO A 335 5.14 -7.03 -21.57
C PRO A 335 4.41 -7.91 -20.56
N GLN A 336 4.91 -9.09 -20.24
CA GLN A 336 4.38 -10.00 -19.20
C GLN A 336 4.78 -9.58 -17.76
N PHE A 337 5.55 -8.52 -17.60
CA PHE A 337 5.94 -7.90 -16.32
C PHE A 337 5.40 -6.48 -16.29
N LEU A 338 4.13 -6.34 -15.89
CA LEU A 338 3.43 -5.05 -15.87
C LEU A 338 4.11 -4.11 -14.88
N GLU A 339 4.52 -2.94 -15.33
CA GLU A 339 5.02 -1.85 -14.47
C GLU A 339 3.89 -0.85 -14.26
N ILE A 340 3.27 -0.91 -13.08
CA ILE A 340 2.09 -0.12 -12.74
C ILE A 340 2.52 1.03 -11.84
N GLN A 341 2.22 2.25 -12.28
CA GLN A 341 2.61 3.49 -11.59
C GLN A 341 1.38 4.33 -11.28
N ASP A 342 1.51 5.17 -10.27
CA ASP A 342 0.59 6.28 -10.07
C ASP A 342 0.85 7.31 -11.20
N ASP A 343 -0.12 7.43 -12.09
CA ASP A 343 0.00 8.25 -13.30
C ASP A 343 -1.23 9.15 -13.41
N THR A 344 -1.03 10.44 -13.18
CA THR A 344 -2.09 11.47 -13.16
C THR A 344 -2.86 11.64 -14.47
N ARG A 345 -2.37 11.05 -15.56
CA ARG A 345 -3.09 11.02 -16.85
C ARG A 345 -4.28 10.07 -16.83
N PHE A 346 -4.30 9.12 -15.90
CA PHE A 346 -5.36 8.13 -15.72
C PHE A 346 -6.02 8.36 -14.37
N THR A 347 -7.29 8.74 -14.38
CA THR A 347 -8.04 9.11 -13.19
C THR A 347 -9.35 8.34 -13.09
N GLY A 348 -9.94 8.27 -11.90
CA GLY A 348 -11.21 7.58 -11.67
C GLY A 348 -11.11 6.10 -12.03
N ASP A 349 -12.06 5.62 -12.84
CA ASP A 349 -12.12 4.20 -13.23
C ASP A 349 -10.97 3.75 -14.14
N GLU A 350 -10.18 4.67 -14.68
CA GLU A 350 -9.00 4.38 -15.51
C GLU A 350 -7.69 4.44 -14.73
N GLN A 351 -7.70 4.80 -13.44
CA GLN A 351 -6.50 4.91 -12.61
C GLN A 351 -5.70 3.62 -12.63
N LEU A 352 -4.37 3.73 -12.88
CA LEU A 352 -3.51 2.55 -13.00
C LEU A 352 -3.16 1.96 -11.64
N LEU A 353 -2.67 2.76 -10.71
CA LEU A 353 -2.32 2.35 -9.35
C LEU A 353 -3.08 3.22 -8.35
N ASP A 354 -3.82 2.58 -7.47
CA ASP A 354 -4.57 3.27 -6.44
C ASP A 354 -3.71 3.45 -5.18
N THR A 355 -2.99 4.55 -5.13
CA THR A 355 -2.11 4.89 -4.00
C THR A 355 -2.86 5.35 -2.75
N ALA A 356 -4.17 5.57 -2.83
CA ALA A 356 -5.03 5.79 -1.67
C ALA A 356 -5.46 4.47 -0.99
N PHE A 357 -5.27 3.32 -1.66
CA PHE A 357 -5.43 2.02 -1.01
C PHE A 357 -4.26 1.80 -0.03
N PRO A 358 -4.51 1.39 1.24
CA PRO A 358 -3.46 1.26 2.25
C PRO A 358 -2.29 0.38 1.83
N GLY A 359 -2.55 -0.73 1.12
CA GLY A 359 -1.51 -1.64 0.63
C GLY A 359 -0.55 -1.01 -0.38
N PHE A 360 -1.01 -0.01 -1.14
CA PHE A 360 -0.20 0.71 -2.12
C PHE A 360 0.09 2.17 -1.73
N PHE A 361 -0.20 2.53 -0.49
CA PHE A 361 0.02 3.88 -0.01
C PHE A 361 1.49 4.29 -0.13
N ARG A 362 1.72 5.43 -0.78
CA ARG A 362 3.04 6.02 -1.06
C ARG A 362 4.01 5.09 -1.80
N ILE A 363 3.48 4.17 -2.60
CA ILE A 363 4.27 3.33 -3.48
C ILE A 363 4.13 3.88 -4.90
N PRO A 364 5.19 4.46 -5.47
CA PRO A 364 5.08 5.10 -6.78
C PRO A 364 4.94 4.08 -7.91
N THR A 365 5.46 2.89 -7.72
CA THR A 365 5.51 1.86 -8.77
C THR A 365 5.52 0.47 -8.15
N VAL A 366 4.75 -0.44 -8.73
CA VAL A 366 4.83 -1.88 -8.51
C VAL A 366 5.02 -2.61 -9.83
N VAL A 367 5.77 -3.70 -9.82
CA VAL A 367 5.84 -4.61 -10.96
C VAL A 367 5.01 -5.85 -10.66
N VAL A 368 4.10 -6.20 -11.57
CA VAL A 368 3.15 -7.31 -11.44
C VAL A 368 3.45 -8.36 -12.51
N PRO A 369 4.30 -9.35 -12.21
CA PRO A 369 4.69 -10.37 -13.17
C PRO A 369 3.59 -11.41 -13.37
N PHE A 370 3.39 -11.83 -14.61
CA PHE A 370 2.52 -12.96 -14.97
C PHE A 370 1.10 -12.80 -14.41
N ALA A 371 0.50 -11.62 -14.66
CA ALA A 371 -0.83 -11.30 -14.19
C ALA A 371 -1.93 -11.95 -15.03
N SER A 372 -2.98 -12.46 -14.38
CA SER A 372 -4.27 -12.74 -15.00
C SER A 372 -5.19 -11.53 -14.89
N SER A 373 -6.09 -11.36 -15.84
CA SER A 373 -7.10 -10.32 -15.75
C SER A 373 -8.19 -10.66 -14.72
N LEU A 374 -8.72 -9.62 -14.07
CA LEU A 374 -9.81 -9.72 -13.10
C LEU A 374 -11.06 -9.02 -13.64
N ALA A 375 -12.23 -9.61 -13.40
CA ALA A 375 -13.52 -8.97 -13.59
C ALA A 375 -14.27 -8.90 -12.25
N LEU A 376 -14.92 -7.77 -11.98
CA LEU A 376 -15.65 -7.56 -10.73
C LEU A 376 -17.17 -7.64 -10.97
N HIS A 377 -17.85 -8.39 -10.10
CA HIS A 377 -19.30 -8.63 -10.12
C HIS A 377 -19.89 -8.17 -8.77
N ALA A 378 -20.14 -6.86 -8.65
CA ALA A 378 -20.60 -6.24 -7.40
C ALA A 378 -21.96 -6.76 -6.94
N ASP A 379 -22.80 -7.26 -7.84
CA ASP A 379 -24.09 -7.87 -7.57
C ASP A 379 -24.01 -9.13 -6.70
N LYS A 380 -22.89 -9.86 -6.75
CA LYS A 380 -22.68 -11.04 -5.92
C LYS A 380 -22.47 -10.71 -4.43
N GLN A 381 -21.99 -9.49 -4.13
CA GLN A 381 -21.67 -9.03 -2.77
C GLN A 381 -22.30 -7.65 -2.47
N PRO A 382 -23.61 -7.58 -2.32
CA PRO A 382 -24.33 -6.29 -2.27
C PRO A 382 -24.03 -5.44 -1.02
N GLU A 383 -23.52 -6.05 0.06
CA GLU A 383 -23.17 -5.36 1.32
C GLU A 383 -21.65 -5.15 1.47
N ALA A 384 -20.88 -5.49 0.44
CA ALA A 384 -19.43 -5.25 0.39
C ALA A 384 -19.10 -4.39 -0.83
N LYS A 385 -17.97 -3.66 -0.75
CA LYS A 385 -17.54 -2.75 -1.82
C LYS A 385 -16.36 -3.35 -2.56
N PRO A 386 -16.55 -3.83 -3.80
CA PRO A 386 -15.44 -4.21 -4.66
C PRO A 386 -14.75 -2.95 -5.19
N ARG A 387 -13.41 -3.00 -5.26
CA ARG A 387 -12.58 -1.90 -5.75
C ARG A 387 -11.41 -2.46 -6.54
N VAL A 388 -11.15 -1.94 -7.72
CA VAL A 388 -9.92 -2.23 -8.46
C VAL A 388 -8.82 -1.30 -7.94
N ILE A 389 -7.70 -1.89 -7.53
CA ILE A 389 -6.57 -1.16 -6.94
C ILE A 389 -5.32 -1.13 -7.84
N ALA A 390 -5.28 -1.96 -8.88
CA ALA A 390 -4.25 -1.87 -9.92
C ALA A 390 -4.79 -2.32 -11.29
N ARG A 391 -4.37 -1.61 -12.35
CA ARG A 391 -4.72 -1.88 -13.74
C ARG A 391 -3.50 -1.77 -14.63
N SER A 392 -3.52 -2.51 -15.72
CA SER A 392 -2.61 -2.33 -16.86
C SER A 392 -2.90 -1.02 -17.59
N THR A 393 -2.01 -0.61 -18.49
CA THR A 393 -2.30 0.51 -19.39
C THR A 393 -3.34 0.12 -20.46
N PRO A 394 -4.00 1.10 -21.11
CA PRO A 394 -4.91 0.81 -22.24
C PRO A 394 -4.23 0.13 -23.43
N ARG A 395 -2.89 0.08 -23.47
CA ARG A 395 -2.14 -0.61 -24.52
C ARG A 395 -1.76 -2.03 -24.09
N SER A 396 -2.71 -2.73 -23.53
CA SER A 396 -2.56 -4.10 -23.08
C SER A 396 -3.45 -5.04 -23.89
N THR A 397 -3.06 -6.30 -23.97
CA THR A 397 -3.82 -7.38 -24.61
C THR A 397 -3.69 -8.66 -23.80
N LEU A 398 -4.48 -9.67 -24.12
CA LEU A 398 -4.48 -10.95 -23.43
C LEU A 398 -3.81 -12.04 -24.28
N ALA A 399 -3.01 -12.87 -23.62
CA ALA A 399 -2.58 -14.16 -24.17
C ALA A 399 -3.42 -15.27 -23.50
N THR A 400 -3.98 -16.16 -24.31
CA THR A 400 -4.87 -17.24 -23.90
C THR A 400 -4.43 -18.56 -24.52
N GLY A 401 -4.87 -19.67 -23.96
CA GLY A 401 -4.58 -21.04 -24.43
C GLY A 401 -4.29 -21.96 -23.24
N ASP A 402 -4.11 -23.25 -23.48
CA ASP A 402 -3.75 -24.19 -22.41
C ASP A 402 -2.34 -23.95 -21.90
N THR A 403 -1.44 -23.51 -22.78
CA THR A 403 -0.08 -23.11 -22.48
C THR A 403 0.26 -21.79 -23.14
N VAL A 404 1.04 -20.95 -22.47
CA VAL A 404 1.51 -19.66 -22.98
C VAL A 404 3.01 -19.58 -22.82
N ASP A 405 3.73 -19.29 -23.93
CA ASP A 405 5.17 -19.00 -23.89
C ASP A 405 5.39 -17.59 -23.34
N LEU A 406 6.03 -17.50 -22.19
CA LEU A 406 6.30 -16.25 -21.47
C LEU A 406 7.80 -15.95 -21.43
N LYS A 407 8.60 -16.52 -22.36
CA LYS A 407 10.02 -16.21 -22.48
C LYS A 407 10.26 -14.70 -22.50
N PRO A 408 11.20 -14.17 -21.72
CA PRO A 408 11.44 -12.73 -21.64
C PRO A 408 11.77 -12.07 -22.97
N LEU A 409 12.59 -12.73 -23.78
CA LEU A 409 13.16 -12.15 -25.01
C LEU A 409 12.52 -12.67 -26.31
N GLN A 410 11.28 -13.14 -26.24
CA GLN A 410 10.57 -13.61 -27.43
C GLN A 410 10.10 -12.47 -28.36
N ASP A 411 9.77 -12.81 -29.61
CA ASP A 411 9.15 -11.88 -30.56
C ASP A 411 7.62 -11.80 -30.34
N TRP A 412 7.17 -10.66 -29.82
CA TRP A 412 5.77 -10.39 -29.52
C TRP A 412 4.94 -9.89 -30.73
N LYS A 413 5.52 -9.83 -31.95
CA LYS A 413 4.83 -9.28 -33.14
C LYS A 413 3.52 -9.99 -33.47
N SER A 414 3.44 -11.30 -33.25
CA SER A 414 2.22 -12.07 -33.49
C SER A 414 1.09 -11.67 -32.54
N HIS A 415 1.39 -11.40 -31.29
CA HIS A 415 0.44 -10.92 -30.29
C HIS A 415 -0.01 -9.49 -30.60
N ILE A 416 0.93 -8.60 -30.97
CA ILE A 416 0.62 -7.22 -31.34
C ILE A 416 -0.32 -7.15 -32.55
N LYS A 417 -0.13 -8.01 -33.58
CA LYS A 417 -0.98 -8.04 -34.78
C LYS A 417 -2.41 -8.46 -34.48
N LYS A 418 -2.62 -9.29 -33.46
CA LYS A 418 -3.94 -9.82 -33.07
C LYS A 418 -4.52 -9.09 -31.85
N ALA A 419 -3.83 -8.08 -31.34
CA ALA A 419 -4.16 -7.42 -30.08
C ALA A 419 -5.52 -6.73 -30.14
N GLN A 420 -6.37 -7.05 -29.19
CA GLN A 420 -7.52 -6.24 -28.78
C GLN A 420 -7.06 -5.38 -27.61
N TRP A 421 -6.77 -4.12 -27.90
CA TRP A 421 -6.20 -3.20 -26.93
C TRP A 421 -7.25 -2.80 -25.90
N ALA A 422 -6.99 -3.07 -24.63
CA ALA A 422 -7.84 -2.67 -23.52
C ALA A 422 -7.02 -2.52 -22.23
N GLN A 423 -7.64 -1.93 -21.22
CA GLN A 423 -7.13 -1.85 -19.87
C GLN A 423 -7.71 -3.00 -19.05
N TYR A 424 -6.89 -3.70 -18.28
CA TYR A 424 -7.29 -4.85 -17.48
C TYR A 424 -6.99 -4.62 -16.00
N ALA A 425 -7.97 -4.93 -15.12
CA ALA A 425 -7.74 -5.00 -13.70
C ALA A 425 -6.83 -6.20 -13.38
N VAL A 426 -5.83 -5.99 -12.52
CA VAL A 426 -4.90 -7.03 -12.08
C VAL A 426 -4.74 -7.09 -10.56
N ALA A 427 -5.33 -6.15 -9.84
CA ALA A 427 -5.48 -6.24 -8.39
C ALA A 427 -6.80 -5.60 -7.97
N ALA A 428 -7.44 -6.21 -6.97
CA ALA A 428 -8.74 -5.77 -6.47
C ALA A 428 -8.89 -6.07 -4.98
N THR A 429 -9.80 -5.33 -4.32
CA THR A 429 -10.23 -5.58 -2.95
C THR A 429 -11.75 -5.71 -2.89
N LEU A 430 -12.20 -6.40 -1.84
CA LEU A 430 -13.59 -6.47 -1.42
C LEU A 430 -13.63 -6.21 0.09
N GLU A 431 -14.38 -5.21 0.53
CA GLU A 431 -14.45 -4.82 1.93
C GLU A 431 -15.90 -4.57 2.35
N GLY A 432 -16.29 -5.07 3.52
CA GLY A 432 -17.64 -4.91 4.06
C GLY A 432 -18.21 -6.17 4.69
N THR A 433 -19.54 -6.28 4.74
CA THR A 433 -20.21 -7.52 5.13
C THR A 433 -20.18 -8.48 3.94
N ILE A 434 -19.29 -9.46 4.01
CA ILE A 434 -19.06 -10.43 2.94
C ILE A 434 -20.00 -11.63 3.14
N LYS A 435 -20.74 -11.98 2.11
CA LYS A 435 -21.54 -13.21 2.02
C LYS A 435 -20.61 -14.38 1.65
N SER A 436 -20.92 -15.59 2.17
CA SER A 436 -20.20 -16.81 1.80
C SER A 436 -20.01 -16.94 0.28
N ALA A 437 -18.83 -17.40 -0.10
CA ALA A 437 -18.50 -17.69 -1.49
C ALA A 437 -19.31 -18.86 -2.05
N PHE A 438 -19.90 -19.70 -1.20
CA PHE A 438 -20.61 -20.91 -1.58
C PHE A 438 -22.13 -20.68 -1.57
N ALA A 439 -22.81 -20.95 -2.68
CA ALA A 439 -24.23 -20.69 -2.85
C ALA A 439 -25.15 -21.48 -1.90
N ASP A 440 -24.71 -22.62 -1.41
CA ASP A 440 -25.39 -23.45 -0.41
C ASP A 440 -25.22 -22.94 1.03
N ASN A 441 -24.32 -21.98 1.27
CA ASN A 441 -24.14 -21.30 2.54
C ASN A 441 -24.65 -19.85 2.44
N GLN A 442 -25.68 -19.51 3.23
CA GLN A 442 -26.27 -18.16 3.25
C GLN A 442 -25.69 -17.25 4.34
N GLU A 443 -24.64 -17.71 5.04
CA GLU A 443 -24.00 -16.93 6.09
C GLU A 443 -23.29 -15.70 5.52
N LYS A 444 -23.23 -14.68 6.37
CA LYS A 444 -22.48 -13.44 6.12
C LYS A 444 -21.42 -13.25 7.19
N SER A 445 -20.42 -12.48 6.90
CA SER A 445 -19.38 -12.19 7.87
C SER A 445 -19.96 -11.49 9.13
N ALA A 446 -19.52 -11.97 10.30
CA ALA A 446 -19.97 -11.47 11.60
C ALA A 446 -19.59 -9.98 11.84
N LYS A 447 -18.54 -9.53 11.15
CA LYS A 447 -18.04 -8.16 11.15
C LYS A 447 -17.60 -7.83 9.72
N SER A 448 -17.26 -6.56 9.47
CA SER A 448 -16.60 -6.19 8.22
C SER A 448 -15.37 -7.06 7.98
N ALA A 449 -15.37 -7.79 6.89
CA ALA A 449 -14.28 -8.63 6.44
C ALA A 449 -13.61 -8.02 5.20
N ARG A 450 -12.45 -8.52 4.84
CA ARG A 450 -11.65 -7.95 3.75
C ARG A 450 -10.98 -9.04 2.94
N VAL A 451 -11.09 -8.93 1.65
CA VAL A 451 -10.39 -9.81 0.70
C VAL A 451 -9.62 -8.94 -0.27
N MET A 452 -8.33 -9.23 -0.48
CA MET A 452 -7.49 -8.61 -1.49
C MET A 452 -6.93 -9.67 -2.41
N VAL A 453 -6.88 -9.35 -3.69
CA VAL A 453 -6.25 -10.18 -4.72
C VAL A 453 -5.27 -9.32 -5.51
N VAL A 454 -4.01 -9.73 -5.53
CA VAL A 454 -3.04 -9.32 -6.54
C VAL A 454 -2.88 -10.50 -7.48
N SER A 455 -3.44 -10.37 -8.68
CA SER A 455 -3.50 -11.46 -9.66
C SER A 455 -2.15 -11.70 -10.33
N SER A 456 -1.16 -12.11 -9.54
CA SER A 456 0.20 -12.35 -10.01
C SER A 456 0.83 -13.53 -9.28
N SER A 457 1.33 -14.48 -10.04
CA SER A 457 1.97 -15.68 -9.49
C SER A 457 3.38 -15.41 -8.93
N GLN A 458 4.01 -14.30 -9.29
CA GLN A 458 5.38 -13.98 -8.94
C GLN A 458 5.55 -12.59 -8.30
N PHE A 459 4.46 -11.99 -7.81
CA PHE A 459 4.52 -10.65 -7.20
C PHE A 459 5.48 -10.60 -6.01
N LEU A 460 5.49 -11.64 -5.17
CA LEU A 460 6.32 -11.70 -3.95
C LEU A 460 7.72 -12.29 -4.18
N ALA A 461 8.16 -12.41 -5.42
CA ALA A 461 9.45 -12.99 -5.78
C ALA A 461 10.14 -12.20 -6.90
N ASN A 462 11.39 -12.54 -7.14
CA ASN A 462 12.09 -12.15 -8.36
C ASN A 462 12.01 -13.31 -9.37
N PRO A 463 11.22 -13.20 -10.43
CA PRO A 463 11.00 -14.30 -11.38
C PRO A 463 12.30 -14.79 -12.02
N PHE A 464 13.24 -13.89 -12.22
CA PHE A 464 14.53 -14.21 -12.84
C PHE A 464 15.51 -14.90 -11.87
N ALA A 465 15.46 -14.56 -10.57
CA ALA A 465 16.27 -15.22 -9.57
C ALA A 465 15.90 -16.70 -9.40
N ARG A 466 14.60 -17.02 -9.48
CA ARG A 466 14.12 -18.42 -9.46
C ARG A 466 14.47 -19.18 -10.74
N ALA A 467 14.28 -18.56 -11.89
CA ALA A 467 14.58 -19.17 -13.18
C ALA A 467 16.07 -19.48 -13.34
N GLY A 468 16.94 -18.66 -12.74
CA GLY A 468 18.38 -18.88 -12.74
C GLY A 468 18.91 -19.86 -11.69
N ASN A 469 18.08 -20.29 -10.74
CA ASN A 469 18.41 -21.31 -9.75
C ASN A 469 18.07 -22.72 -10.28
N GLY A 470 18.63 -23.10 -11.43
CA GLY A 470 18.74 -24.51 -11.79
C GLY A 470 19.45 -25.30 -10.66
N PRO A 471 19.38 -26.65 -10.64
CA PRO A 471 20.05 -27.43 -9.62
C PRO A 471 21.50 -26.95 -9.52
N ASP A 472 21.97 -26.70 -8.29
CA ASP A 472 23.34 -26.24 -8.02
C ASP A 472 24.33 -27.31 -8.54
N MET A 473 24.70 -27.18 -9.81
CA MET A 473 25.57 -28.09 -10.51
C MET A 473 27.04 -27.79 -10.20
N GLY A 474 27.31 -26.86 -9.27
CA GLY A 474 28.64 -26.47 -8.86
C GLY A 474 29.52 -26.03 -10.05
N GLN A 475 30.83 -26.14 -9.92
CA GLN A 475 31.80 -25.80 -11.00
C GLN A 475 31.64 -26.61 -12.31
N PHE A 476 30.90 -27.71 -12.29
CA PHE A 476 30.63 -28.55 -13.48
C PHE A 476 29.60 -27.92 -14.44
N GLY A 477 28.70 -27.10 -13.96
CA GLY A 477 27.69 -26.43 -14.80
C GLY A 477 28.27 -25.34 -15.71
N MET A 478 29.32 -24.67 -15.28
CA MET A 478 29.97 -23.63 -16.08
C MET A 478 30.72 -24.18 -17.31
N ALA A 479 31.13 -25.44 -17.29
CA ALA A 479 31.90 -26.05 -18.37
C ALA A 479 31.06 -26.55 -19.56
N GLN A 480 29.72 -26.64 -19.42
CA GLN A 480 28.85 -27.23 -20.47
C GLN A 480 27.90 -26.24 -21.17
N GLY A 481 28.16 -24.93 -21.16
CA GLY A 481 27.52 -23.98 -22.06
C GLY A 481 25.99 -23.93 -21.92
N MET A 482 25.46 -23.84 -20.70
CA MET A 482 24.03 -23.61 -20.44
C MET A 482 23.64 -22.15 -20.73
N GLY A 483 23.65 -21.76 -22.00
CA GLY A 483 23.46 -20.38 -22.44
C GLY A 483 22.08 -19.77 -22.25
N GLY A 484 21.09 -20.52 -21.73
CA GLY A 484 19.76 -20.00 -21.45
C GLY A 484 19.62 -19.39 -20.06
N ASP A 485 20.18 -20.03 -19.05
CA ASP A 485 20.02 -19.61 -17.64
C ASP A 485 20.87 -18.39 -17.29
N GLU A 486 22.04 -18.23 -17.94
CA GLU A 486 22.95 -17.11 -17.70
C GLU A 486 22.33 -15.76 -18.14
N GLN A 487 21.58 -15.75 -19.24
CA GLN A 487 20.86 -14.56 -19.71
C GLN A 487 19.73 -14.14 -18.75
N LEU A 488 19.02 -15.11 -18.17
CA LEU A 488 17.97 -14.83 -17.20
C LEU A 488 18.55 -14.30 -15.88
N LEU A 489 19.67 -14.84 -15.42
CA LEU A 489 20.38 -14.33 -14.24
C LEU A 489 20.84 -12.88 -14.40
N GLN A 490 21.22 -12.46 -15.62
CA GLN A 490 21.57 -11.06 -15.88
C GLN A 490 20.39 -10.10 -15.71
N LEU A 491 19.15 -10.59 -15.80
CA LEU A 491 17.93 -9.80 -15.57
C LEU A 491 17.56 -9.70 -14.10
N ALA A 492 18.00 -10.63 -13.26
CA ALA A 492 17.61 -10.71 -11.86
C ALA A 492 18.13 -9.51 -11.03
N GLY A 493 19.33 -9.02 -11.28
CA GLY A 493 19.87 -7.81 -10.63
C GLY A 493 19.09 -6.54 -10.96
N PRO A 494 18.94 -6.20 -12.25
CA PRO A 494 18.09 -5.07 -12.67
C PRO A 494 16.64 -5.15 -12.16
N TYR A 495 16.03 -6.33 -12.18
CA TYR A 495 14.69 -6.50 -11.62
C TYR A 495 14.66 -6.21 -10.12
N ALA A 496 15.64 -6.74 -9.38
CA ALA A 496 15.72 -6.50 -7.94
C ALA A 496 15.83 -5.00 -7.63
N SER A 497 16.65 -4.26 -8.36
CA SER A 497 16.85 -2.83 -8.13
C SER A 497 15.64 -1.97 -8.50
N GLN A 498 14.85 -2.37 -9.50
CA GLN A 498 13.72 -1.58 -9.99
C GLN A 498 12.38 -1.95 -9.31
N ALA A 499 12.16 -3.24 -8.99
CA ALA A 499 10.87 -3.76 -8.59
C ALA A 499 10.76 -4.07 -7.08
N LEU A 500 11.82 -4.61 -6.46
CA LEU A 500 11.67 -5.22 -5.13
C LEU A 500 11.36 -4.23 -4.01
N THR A 501 11.83 -3.00 -4.08
CA THR A 501 11.49 -1.99 -3.07
C THR A 501 9.97 -1.77 -3.01
N GLY A 502 9.34 -1.56 -4.17
CA GLY A 502 7.88 -1.42 -4.26
C GLY A 502 7.14 -2.66 -3.75
N THR A 503 7.61 -3.86 -4.15
CA THR A 503 7.04 -5.14 -3.71
C THR A 503 7.12 -5.34 -2.19
N ILE A 504 8.30 -5.12 -1.59
CA ILE A 504 8.50 -5.30 -0.13
C ILE A 504 7.63 -4.31 0.66
N LEU A 505 7.55 -3.05 0.21
CA LEU A 505 6.70 -2.05 0.84
C LEU A 505 5.21 -2.40 0.68
N ALA A 506 4.78 -2.83 -0.51
CA ALA A 506 3.41 -3.27 -0.75
C ALA A 506 3.03 -4.47 0.12
N PHE A 507 3.94 -5.44 0.26
CA PHE A 507 3.73 -6.59 1.13
C PHE A 507 3.63 -6.17 2.60
N LYS A 508 4.55 -5.33 3.09
CA LYS A 508 4.50 -4.78 4.46
C LYS A 508 3.19 -4.03 4.71
N ASN A 509 2.80 -3.15 3.80
CA ASN A 509 1.54 -2.41 3.93
C ASN A 509 0.32 -3.34 3.88
N THR A 510 0.40 -4.44 3.12
CA THR A 510 -0.64 -5.48 3.13
C THR A 510 -0.73 -6.17 4.49
N LEU A 511 0.39 -6.42 5.17
CA LEU A 511 0.37 -6.97 6.54
C LEU A 511 -0.31 -6.01 7.52
N ASP A 512 -0.09 -4.70 7.40
CA ASP A 512 -0.81 -3.68 8.16
C ASP A 512 -2.32 -3.76 7.92
N TRP A 513 -2.71 -3.86 6.65
CA TRP A 513 -4.10 -3.97 6.26
C TRP A 513 -4.74 -5.30 6.71
N LEU A 514 -4.01 -6.42 6.68
CA LEU A 514 -4.46 -7.73 7.17
C LEU A 514 -4.62 -7.76 8.69
N SER A 515 -3.75 -7.09 9.44
CA SER A 515 -3.78 -7.09 10.91
C SER A 515 -5.03 -6.46 11.50
N GLY A 516 -5.82 -5.76 10.67
CA GLY A 516 -7.19 -5.42 11.00
C GLY A 516 -7.35 -4.36 12.07
N ASP A 517 -6.37 -3.51 12.29
CA ASP A 517 -6.54 -2.37 13.17
C ASP A 517 -7.67 -1.49 12.60
N THR A 518 -8.87 -1.63 13.20
CA THR A 518 -10.07 -0.92 12.76
C THR A 518 -9.87 0.60 12.80
N ASP A 519 -9.01 1.07 13.69
CA ASP A 519 -8.69 2.47 13.82
C ASP A 519 -7.86 2.95 12.61
N LEU A 520 -6.87 2.17 12.20
CA LEU A 520 -6.05 2.48 11.02
C LEU A 520 -6.88 2.43 9.72
N LEU A 521 -7.85 1.52 9.65
CA LEU A 521 -8.76 1.44 8.50
C LEU A 521 -9.69 2.66 8.40
N ALA A 522 -10.14 3.19 9.53
CA ALA A 522 -10.93 4.42 9.56
C ALA A 522 -10.11 5.64 9.07
N VAL A 523 -8.80 5.67 9.39
CA VAL A 523 -7.88 6.68 8.88
C VAL A 523 -7.67 6.53 7.37
N SER A 524 -7.52 5.30 6.88
CA SER A 524 -7.35 5.04 5.44
C SER A 524 -8.59 5.43 4.62
N ALA A 525 -9.78 5.24 5.17
CA ALA A 525 -11.02 5.67 4.51
C ALA A 525 -11.07 7.20 4.30
N LYS A 526 -10.43 7.97 5.17
CA LYS A 526 -10.30 9.43 5.02
C LYS A 526 -9.40 9.82 3.85
N ILE A 527 -8.29 9.11 3.61
CA ILE A 527 -7.42 9.35 2.45
C ILE A 527 -8.22 9.28 1.15
N LEU A 528 -9.16 8.32 1.07
CA LEU A 528 -10.00 8.11 -0.11
C LEU A 528 -10.96 9.27 -0.40
N SER A 529 -11.26 10.09 0.61
CA SER A 529 -12.17 11.23 0.52
C SER A 529 -11.46 12.58 0.45
N GLU A 530 -10.13 12.61 0.66
CA GLU A 530 -9.36 13.86 0.61
C GLU A 530 -9.05 14.25 -0.84
N PRO A 531 -9.38 15.49 -1.27
CA PRO A 531 -8.89 16.01 -2.54
C PRO A 531 -7.38 16.27 -2.46
N SER A 532 -6.66 15.99 -3.54
CA SER A 532 -5.21 16.26 -3.63
C SER A 532 -4.87 17.70 -3.26
N LEU A 533 -3.92 17.86 -2.32
CA LEU A 533 -3.35 19.15 -1.96
C LEU A 533 -2.13 19.44 -2.83
N VAL A 534 -2.23 20.46 -3.64
CA VAL A 534 -1.08 21.05 -4.30
C VAL A 534 -0.73 22.34 -3.57
N TYR A 535 0.41 22.39 -2.89
CA TYR A 535 0.95 23.64 -2.37
C TYR A 535 1.54 24.39 -3.57
N GLY A 536 0.69 25.22 -4.14
CA GLY A 536 0.81 26.10 -5.30
C GLY A 536 2.15 26.24 -6.05
N ASP A 537 2.04 26.47 -7.35
CA ASP A 537 3.16 26.85 -8.21
C ASP A 537 3.77 28.20 -7.83
#